data_18d8bc13b87424ec802d21a35d9eb39e
#
_entry.id   18d8bc13b87424ec802d21a35d9eb39e
#
_cell.length_a   1.000
_cell.length_b   1.000
_cell.length_c   1.000
_cell.angle_alpha   90.00
_cell.angle_beta   90.00
_cell.angle_gamma   90.00
#
_symmetry.space_group_name_H-M   'P 1'
#
loop_
_entity.id
_entity.type
_entity.pdbx_description
1 polymer ?
#
loop_
_entity_poly.entity_id
_entity_poly.type
_entity_poly.pdbx_seq_one_letter_code
_entity_poly.pdbx_strand_id
1 'polypeptide(L)'
;MLLTGCEQGPTLERFGGPTMGSSYSIQYVRQTGGPAPEQVRAAVESILQAIDAHYSTYRGDSSVSRFNQLPANQCLPVDADMLELVTFGQHLAEQSQGAFDLTVEPLLDLWGFGPQARALHVPDAQAQALARQRVGYRHLRIEGENLCKDAPIELDFNSIAAGHAVDLIAAHLQKMGIDSFLAEATGELKAVGRKPDGSPWRVALELPREDRQVARQVIAVQGLAVSTSGDYRHYFEDNGRRYSHTFDARLGRPVEHDLASVTVLDASALLADGYSTLLLILGPQQGWDFAIAHGIAAVLVTRAEGGFVSRSTPAFERALKGE
;
A
#
# COMPACT_ATOMS: atom_id res chain seq x y z
N MET A 1 -21.21 32.79 -43.10
CA MET A 1 -20.05 31.84 -43.02
C MET A 1 -20.00 31.37 -41.60
N LEU A 2 -20.59 30.20 -41.31
CA LEU A 2 -20.59 29.59 -39.99
C LEU A 2 -19.26 28.86 -39.81
N LEU A 3 -18.39 29.37 -38.95
CA LEU A 3 -17.23 28.64 -38.48
C LEU A 3 -17.71 27.53 -37.54
N THR A 4 -17.82 26.33 -38.10
CA THR A 4 -17.92 25.13 -37.26
C THR A 4 -16.55 24.93 -36.61
N GLY A 5 -16.44 25.41 -35.36
CA GLY A 5 -15.31 25.02 -34.51
C GLY A 5 -15.34 23.49 -34.38
N CYS A 6 -14.24 22.82 -34.75
CA CYS A 6 -14.05 21.43 -34.41
C CYS A 6 -14.07 21.34 -32.87
N GLU A 7 -15.16 20.86 -32.27
CA GLU A 7 -15.13 20.41 -30.88
C GLU A 7 -14.07 19.32 -30.81
N GLN A 8 -12.95 19.60 -30.17
CA GLN A 8 -11.97 18.57 -29.86
C GLN A 8 -12.63 17.57 -28.91
N GLY A 9 -12.73 16.32 -29.36
CA GLY A 9 -13.24 15.23 -28.54
C GLY A 9 -12.37 15.01 -27.27
N PRO A 10 -12.80 14.12 -26.39
CA PRO A 10 -12.05 13.81 -25.17
C PRO A 10 -10.60 13.39 -25.47
N THR A 11 -9.65 13.92 -24.69
CA THR A 11 -8.21 13.64 -24.84
C THR A 11 -7.68 12.81 -23.67
N LEU A 12 -6.67 11.99 -23.94
CA LEU A 12 -5.95 11.26 -22.89
C LEU A 12 -4.75 12.06 -22.43
N GLU A 13 -4.84 12.56 -21.20
CA GLU A 13 -3.77 13.30 -20.54
C GLU A 13 -2.93 12.37 -19.66
N ARG A 14 -1.64 12.70 -19.48
CA ARG A 14 -0.70 11.91 -18.68
C ARG A 14 0.29 12.80 -17.98
N PHE A 15 0.57 12.51 -16.71
CA PHE A 15 1.67 13.10 -15.97
C PHE A 15 2.13 12.16 -14.85
N GLY A 16 3.29 12.44 -14.27
CA GLY A 16 3.87 11.69 -13.17
C GLY A 16 5.08 12.40 -12.60
N GLY A 17 5.66 11.83 -11.58
CA GLY A 17 6.82 12.38 -10.88
C GLY A 17 7.28 11.51 -9.72
N PRO A 18 8.30 11.95 -8.98
CA PRO A 18 8.75 11.27 -7.76
C PRO A 18 7.77 11.51 -6.61
N THR A 19 7.60 10.50 -5.76
CA THR A 19 6.84 10.59 -4.50
C THR A 19 7.21 9.45 -3.55
N MET A 20 7.19 9.69 -2.23
CA MET A 20 7.31 8.65 -1.18
C MET A 20 8.45 7.65 -1.43
N GLY A 21 9.62 8.13 -1.84
CA GLY A 21 10.79 7.30 -2.18
C GLY A 21 10.69 6.50 -3.49
N SER A 22 9.60 6.68 -4.28
CA SER A 22 9.32 6.01 -5.53
C SER A 22 8.76 7.00 -6.57
N SER A 23 7.71 6.64 -7.29
CA SER A 23 7.07 7.48 -8.30
C SER A 23 5.54 7.37 -8.25
N TYR A 24 4.88 8.34 -8.88
CA TYR A 24 3.45 8.29 -9.19
C TYR A 24 3.21 8.50 -10.68
N SER A 25 2.07 8.02 -11.18
CA SER A 25 1.64 8.16 -12.56
C SER A 25 0.12 8.32 -12.63
N ILE A 26 -0.34 9.36 -13.31
CA ILE A 26 -1.76 9.63 -13.54
C ILE A 26 -2.03 9.66 -15.02
N GLN A 27 -3.01 8.89 -15.46
CA GLN A 27 -3.58 8.96 -16.81
C GLN A 27 -5.08 9.24 -16.66
N TYR A 28 -5.62 10.22 -17.36
CA TYR A 28 -7.05 10.52 -17.26
C TYR A 28 -7.62 11.03 -18.57
N VAL A 29 -8.91 10.89 -18.75
CA VAL A 29 -9.66 11.39 -19.89
C VAL A 29 -10.14 12.80 -19.59
N ARG A 30 -9.58 13.78 -20.27
CA ARG A 30 -10.03 15.19 -20.19
C ARG A 30 -11.16 15.42 -21.16
N GLN A 31 -12.31 15.83 -20.66
CA GLN A 31 -13.45 16.27 -21.46
C GLN A 31 -13.25 17.71 -21.95
N THR A 32 -13.94 18.08 -23.03
CA THR A 32 -14.00 19.47 -23.50
C THR A 32 -14.50 20.38 -22.39
N GLY A 33 -13.76 21.45 -22.07
CA GLY A 33 -14.09 22.36 -20.96
C GLY A 33 -13.75 21.82 -19.56
N GLY A 34 -13.17 20.63 -19.46
CA GLY A 34 -12.67 20.08 -18.20
C GLY A 34 -11.48 20.85 -17.62
N PRO A 35 -11.04 20.55 -16.40
CA PRO A 35 -9.97 21.25 -15.69
C PRO A 35 -8.67 21.28 -16.52
N ALA A 36 -7.86 22.33 -16.36
CA ALA A 36 -6.57 22.42 -17.01
C ALA A 36 -5.61 21.36 -16.44
N PRO A 37 -4.74 20.75 -17.28
CA PRO A 37 -3.82 19.70 -16.83
C PRO A 37 -2.94 20.10 -15.66
N GLU A 38 -2.51 21.37 -15.61
CA GLU A 38 -1.70 21.93 -14.54
C GLU A 38 -2.46 21.98 -13.20
N GLN A 39 -3.76 22.24 -13.23
CA GLN A 39 -4.61 22.24 -12.04
C GLN A 39 -4.78 20.80 -11.48
N VAL A 40 -4.98 19.83 -12.37
CA VAL A 40 -5.09 18.42 -11.98
C VAL A 40 -3.77 17.93 -11.38
N ARG A 41 -2.64 18.25 -12.02
CA ARG A 41 -1.31 17.92 -11.51
C ARG A 41 -1.06 18.53 -10.13
N ALA A 42 -1.28 19.83 -9.98
CA ALA A 42 -1.07 20.54 -8.72
C ALA A 42 -1.93 19.96 -7.58
N ALA A 43 -3.16 19.56 -7.85
CA ALA A 43 -4.04 18.93 -6.87
C ALA A 43 -3.50 17.56 -6.43
N VAL A 44 -3.08 16.70 -7.37
CA VAL A 44 -2.48 15.39 -7.07
C VAL A 44 -1.18 15.55 -6.27
N GLU A 45 -0.29 16.43 -6.69
CA GLU A 45 0.97 16.67 -6.00
C GLU A 45 0.76 17.22 -4.58
N SER A 46 -0.27 18.05 -4.37
CA SER A 46 -0.65 18.54 -3.03
C SER A 46 -1.10 17.40 -2.12
N ILE A 47 -1.88 16.43 -2.63
CA ILE A 47 -2.29 15.24 -1.87
C ILE A 47 -1.07 14.42 -1.48
N LEU A 48 -0.18 14.11 -2.44
CA LEU A 48 1.03 13.32 -2.18
C LEU A 48 1.97 14.01 -1.18
N GLN A 49 2.10 15.34 -1.24
CA GLN A 49 2.86 16.13 -0.26
C GLN A 49 2.23 16.07 1.14
N ALA A 50 0.90 16.08 1.24
CA ALA A 50 0.20 15.92 2.51
C ALA A 50 0.43 14.53 3.10
N ILE A 51 0.33 13.47 2.30
CA ILE A 51 0.65 12.09 2.71
C ILE A 51 2.08 11.99 3.27
N ASP A 52 3.06 12.55 2.57
CA ASP A 52 4.45 12.55 3.03
C ASP A 52 4.60 13.35 4.35
N ALA A 53 3.94 14.50 4.48
CA ALA A 53 3.99 15.32 5.68
C ALA A 53 3.30 14.68 6.90
N HIS A 54 2.31 13.80 6.68
CA HIS A 54 1.59 13.16 7.77
C HIS A 54 2.19 11.79 8.15
N TYR A 55 2.60 10.97 7.17
CA TYR A 55 2.88 9.54 7.40
C TYR A 55 4.32 9.11 7.17
N SER A 56 5.20 9.98 6.67
CA SER A 56 6.60 9.63 6.42
C SER A 56 7.39 9.53 7.73
N THR A 57 7.89 8.35 8.05
CA THR A 57 8.84 8.11 9.15
C THR A 57 10.24 8.66 8.83
N TYR A 58 10.54 8.95 7.55
CA TYR A 58 11.80 9.57 7.10
C TYR A 58 11.84 11.10 7.35
N ARG A 59 10.74 11.71 7.73
CA ARG A 59 10.63 13.13 8.08
C ARG A 59 10.49 13.30 9.58
N GLY A 60 11.43 13.99 10.21
CA GLY A 60 11.37 14.25 11.65
C GLY A 60 10.23 15.19 12.10
N ASP A 61 9.63 15.95 11.15
CA ASP A 61 8.54 16.89 11.35
C ASP A 61 7.15 16.36 10.97
N SER A 62 7.04 15.12 10.48
CA SER A 62 5.78 14.50 10.13
C SER A 62 4.89 14.25 11.35
N SER A 63 3.57 14.08 11.11
CA SER A 63 2.64 13.78 12.20
C SER A 63 2.96 12.45 12.87
N VAL A 64 3.31 11.40 12.10
CA VAL A 64 3.72 10.11 12.64
C VAL A 64 5.01 10.21 13.45
N SER A 65 6.01 10.94 12.97
CA SER A 65 7.28 11.12 13.70
C SER A 65 7.09 11.87 15.02
N ARG A 66 6.21 12.89 15.05
CA ARG A 66 5.84 13.56 16.31
C ARG A 66 5.16 12.61 17.29
N PHE A 67 4.26 11.74 16.82
CA PHE A 67 3.66 10.71 17.66
C PHE A 67 4.70 9.69 18.15
N ASN A 68 5.61 9.25 17.28
CA ASN A 68 6.65 8.28 17.62
C ASN A 68 7.60 8.81 18.72
N GLN A 69 7.87 10.12 18.73
CA GLN A 69 8.70 10.79 19.73
C GLN A 69 8.02 10.99 21.09
N LEU A 70 6.70 10.81 21.20
CA LEU A 70 6.02 10.94 22.48
C LEU A 70 6.49 9.87 23.48
N PRO A 71 6.63 10.23 24.78
CA PRO A 71 6.76 9.24 25.84
C PRO A 71 5.51 8.36 25.96
N ALA A 72 5.65 7.20 26.61
CA ALA A 72 4.51 6.39 27.02
C ALA A 72 3.53 7.18 27.91
N ASN A 73 2.24 6.83 27.88
CA ASN A 73 1.13 7.50 28.57
C ASN A 73 0.88 8.95 28.11
N GLN A 74 1.15 9.23 26.85
CA GLN A 74 0.87 10.50 26.20
C GLN A 74 -0.09 10.35 25.02
N CYS A 75 -0.78 11.44 24.69
CA CYS A 75 -1.67 11.56 23.55
C CYS A 75 -1.26 12.72 22.65
N LEU A 76 -1.55 12.61 21.36
CA LEU A 76 -1.37 13.66 20.38
C LEU A 76 -2.69 13.88 19.62
N PRO A 77 -3.20 15.12 19.48
CA PRO A 77 -4.26 15.43 18.54
C PRO A 77 -3.80 15.13 17.11
N VAL A 78 -4.59 14.38 16.36
CA VAL A 78 -4.33 14.00 14.97
C VAL A 78 -5.56 14.25 14.11
N ASP A 79 -5.38 14.32 12.79
CA ASP A 79 -6.48 14.48 11.86
C ASP A 79 -7.34 13.21 11.71
N ALA A 80 -8.51 13.37 11.11
CA ALA A 80 -9.46 12.27 10.91
C ALA A 80 -8.88 11.15 10.02
N ASP A 81 -8.07 11.51 9.02
CA ASP A 81 -7.46 10.55 8.09
C ASP A 81 -6.48 9.65 8.84
N MET A 82 -5.68 10.19 9.77
CA MET A 82 -4.78 9.36 10.60
C MET A 82 -5.56 8.43 11.53
N LEU A 83 -6.66 8.89 12.11
CA LEU A 83 -7.52 8.04 12.94
C LEU A 83 -8.15 6.91 12.12
N GLU A 84 -8.56 7.19 10.87
CA GLU A 84 -9.08 6.18 9.95
C GLU A 84 -8.01 5.11 9.65
N LEU A 85 -6.79 5.52 9.30
CA LEU A 85 -5.69 4.60 9.04
C LEU A 85 -5.32 3.75 10.26
N VAL A 86 -5.27 4.36 11.45
CA VAL A 86 -5.03 3.63 12.70
C VAL A 86 -6.15 2.63 12.98
N THR A 87 -7.41 3.04 12.81
CA THR A 87 -8.57 2.16 13.00
C THR A 87 -8.52 0.97 12.06
N PHE A 88 -8.20 1.20 10.78
CA PHE A 88 -8.04 0.13 9.80
C PHE A 88 -6.87 -0.79 10.15
N GLY A 89 -5.71 -0.23 10.51
CA GLY A 89 -4.56 -1.03 10.92
C GLY A 89 -4.80 -1.86 12.17
N GLN A 90 -5.51 -1.32 13.17
CA GLN A 90 -5.94 -2.09 14.36
C GLN A 90 -6.91 -3.22 14.00
N HIS A 91 -7.84 -2.98 13.05
CA HIS A 91 -8.72 -4.03 12.55
C HIS A 91 -7.94 -5.18 11.89
N LEU A 92 -6.95 -4.87 11.03
CA LEU A 92 -6.07 -5.88 10.45
C LEU A 92 -5.25 -6.63 11.52
N ALA A 93 -4.76 -5.90 12.53
CA ALA A 93 -4.01 -6.48 13.63
C ALA A 93 -4.88 -7.45 14.47
N GLU A 94 -6.11 -7.09 14.76
CA GLU A 94 -7.07 -7.95 15.45
C GLU A 94 -7.40 -9.21 14.66
N GLN A 95 -7.75 -9.07 13.38
CA GLN A 95 -8.06 -10.18 12.48
C GLN A 95 -6.90 -11.15 12.32
N SER A 96 -5.67 -10.66 12.32
CA SER A 96 -4.44 -11.46 12.15
C SER A 96 -3.83 -11.91 13.47
N GLN A 97 -4.49 -11.62 14.61
CA GLN A 97 -3.95 -11.89 15.96
C GLN A 97 -2.57 -11.25 16.19
N GLY A 98 -2.36 -10.07 15.62
CA GLY A 98 -1.15 -9.28 15.76
C GLY A 98 -0.03 -9.63 14.77
N ALA A 99 -0.30 -10.40 13.71
CA ALA A 99 0.69 -10.63 12.66
C ALA A 99 0.97 -9.35 11.87
N PHE A 100 -0.08 -8.69 11.42
CA PHE A 100 -0.03 -7.31 10.94
C PHE A 100 -0.08 -6.37 12.15
N ASP A 101 0.81 -5.39 12.22
CA ASP A 101 0.82 -4.41 13.30
C ASP A 101 1.49 -3.12 12.82
N LEU A 102 0.79 -1.98 12.90
CA LEU A 102 1.36 -0.67 12.55
C LEU A 102 2.49 -0.24 13.49
N THR A 103 2.66 -0.88 14.65
CA THR A 103 3.70 -0.51 15.61
C THR A 103 5.04 -1.21 15.34
N VAL A 104 5.24 -1.72 14.13
CA VAL A 104 6.40 -2.54 13.72
C VAL A 104 7.70 -1.76 13.52
N GLU A 105 7.66 -0.42 13.53
CA GLU A 105 8.80 0.46 13.24
C GLU A 105 10.09 0.12 14.02
N PRO A 106 10.06 -0.18 15.34
CA PRO A 106 11.28 -0.56 16.07
C PRO A 106 11.95 -1.83 15.55
N LEU A 107 11.19 -2.74 14.95
CA LEU A 107 11.73 -3.95 14.32
C LEU A 107 12.34 -3.63 12.95
N LEU A 108 11.67 -2.77 12.16
CA LEU A 108 12.19 -2.33 10.86
C LEU A 108 13.55 -1.63 11.03
N ASP A 109 13.67 -0.71 11.98
CA ASP A 109 14.93 -0.03 12.29
C ASP A 109 16.01 -1.01 12.74
N LEU A 110 15.69 -1.95 13.62
CA LEU A 110 16.63 -2.94 14.13
C LEU A 110 17.22 -3.83 13.01
N TRP A 111 16.40 -4.25 12.05
CA TRP A 111 16.82 -5.14 10.96
C TRP A 111 17.42 -4.38 9.77
N GLY A 112 17.37 -3.05 9.76
CA GLY A 112 17.97 -2.23 8.73
C GLY A 112 17.01 -1.73 7.65
N PHE A 113 15.70 -1.93 7.81
CA PHE A 113 14.68 -1.50 6.85
C PHE A 113 14.02 -0.16 7.18
N GLY A 114 14.12 0.33 8.40
CA GLY A 114 13.54 1.59 8.86
C GLY A 114 14.43 2.81 8.58
N PRO A 115 13.93 4.02 8.82
CA PRO A 115 14.62 5.29 8.54
C PRO A 115 15.85 5.55 9.42
N GLN A 116 15.93 4.95 10.60
CA GLN A 116 17.06 5.10 11.52
C GLN A 116 18.07 3.95 11.38
N ALA A 117 17.85 3.08 10.42
CA ALA A 117 18.70 1.93 10.18
C ALA A 117 20.12 2.32 9.77
N ARG A 118 21.12 1.63 10.33
CA ARG A 118 22.53 1.85 10.01
C ARG A 118 23.04 0.89 8.92
N ALA A 119 22.55 -0.34 8.93
CA ALA A 119 22.91 -1.37 7.95
C ALA A 119 21.89 -2.52 8.01
N LEU A 120 21.71 -3.19 6.88
CA LEU A 120 20.96 -4.45 6.80
C LEU A 120 21.78 -5.56 7.47
N HIS A 121 21.25 -6.20 8.51
CA HIS A 121 21.91 -7.30 9.23
C HIS A 121 20.89 -8.11 10.03
N VAL A 122 21.29 -9.32 10.43
CA VAL A 122 20.53 -10.14 11.37
C VAL A 122 20.89 -9.72 12.81
N PRO A 123 19.98 -9.11 13.58
CA PRO A 123 20.27 -8.69 14.94
C PRO A 123 20.44 -9.89 15.89
N ASP A 124 21.15 -9.71 16.98
CA ASP A 124 21.22 -10.71 18.04
C ASP A 124 19.89 -10.88 18.78
N ALA A 125 19.74 -12.01 19.49
CA ALA A 125 18.49 -12.37 20.16
C ALA A 125 18.10 -11.39 21.26
N GLN A 126 19.06 -10.74 21.93
CA GLN A 126 18.80 -9.75 22.98
C GLN A 126 18.23 -8.46 22.38
N ALA A 127 18.81 -7.97 21.29
CA ALA A 127 18.31 -6.81 20.56
C ALA A 127 16.89 -7.05 20.03
N GLN A 128 16.64 -8.24 19.43
CA GLN A 128 15.28 -8.61 18.98
C GLN A 128 14.29 -8.63 20.14
N ALA A 129 14.64 -9.20 21.28
CA ALA A 129 13.76 -9.24 22.46
C ALA A 129 13.45 -7.83 23.01
N LEU A 130 14.41 -6.91 22.99
CA LEU A 130 14.21 -5.51 23.40
C LEU A 130 13.30 -4.76 22.41
N ALA A 131 13.52 -4.90 21.11
CA ALA A 131 12.69 -4.25 20.10
C ALA A 131 11.22 -4.73 20.18
N ARG A 132 11.00 -6.03 20.40
CA ARG A 132 9.66 -6.62 20.58
C ARG A 132 8.87 -6.01 21.75
N GLN A 133 9.50 -5.52 22.79
CA GLN A 133 8.83 -4.83 23.92
C GLN A 133 8.26 -3.46 23.51
N ARG A 134 8.65 -2.95 22.35
CA ARG A 134 8.19 -1.69 21.78
C ARG A 134 7.19 -1.88 20.63
N VAL A 135 6.66 -3.09 20.48
CA VAL A 135 5.68 -3.45 19.43
C VAL A 135 4.43 -4.03 20.10
N GLY A 136 3.27 -3.63 19.61
CA GLY A 136 1.98 -4.17 20.07
C GLY A 136 0.84 -3.19 19.86
N TYR A 137 -0.02 -3.47 18.88
CA TYR A 137 -1.18 -2.63 18.52
C TYR A 137 -2.12 -2.33 19.71
N ARG A 138 -2.14 -3.17 20.75
CA ARG A 138 -2.96 -2.98 21.96
C ARG A 138 -2.50 -1.82 22.83
N HIS A 139 -1.26 -1.36 22.65
CA HIS A 139 -0.71 -0.18 23.32
C HIS A 139 -1.14 1.13 22.66
N LEU A 140 -1.82 1.05 21.51
CA LEU A 140 -2.32 2.18 20.75
C LEU A 140 -3.82 2.36 21.01
N ARG A 141 -4.26 3.57 21.36
CA ARG A 141 -5.67 3.88 21.63
C ARG A 141 -6.09 5.16 20.94
N ILE A 142 -7.34 5.19 20.50
CA ILE A 142 -8.00 6.39 19.98
C ILE A 142 -8.93 6.93 21.08
N GLU A 143 -8.73 8.17 21.49
CA GLU A 143 -9.54 8.86 22.50
C GLU A 143 -10.07 10.20 21.93
N GLY A 144 -11.27 10.17 21.36
CA GLY A 144 -11.82 11.29 20.59
C GLY A 144 -10.97 11.59 19.35
N GLU A 145 -10.43 12.81 19.26
CA GLU A 145 -9.53 13.23 18.17
C GLU A 145 -8.05 13.01 18.51
N ASN A 146 -7.75 12.27 19.58
CA ASN A 146 -6.38 12.02 20.01
C ASN A 146 -5.96 10.58 19.76
N LEU A 147 -4.72 10.42 19.35
CA LEU A 147 -4.03 9.14 19.33
C LEU A 147 -3.13 9.06 20.56
N CYS A 148 -3.32 7.99 21.36
CA CYS A 148 -2.66 7.78 22.64
C CYS A 148 -1.85 6.51 22.64
N LYS A 149 -0.76 6.47 23.41
CA LYS A 149 0.01 5.23 23.65
C LYS A 149 0.38 5.08 25.12
N ASP A 150 0.35 3.83 25.62
CA ASP A 150 0.73 3.50 26.99
C ASP A 150 2.08 2.75 27.12
N ALA A 151 2.72 2.49 25.99
CA ALA A 151 4.07 1.93 25.86
C ALA A 151 4.90 2.73 24.84
N PRO A 152 6.22 2.56 24.79
CA PRO A 152 7.08 3.30 23.86
C PRO A 152 7.04 2.70 22.43
N ILE A 153 5.82 2.51 21.92
CA ILE A 153 5.58 2.05 20.55
C ILE A 153 5.86 3.15 19.52
N GLU A 154 6.18 2.73 18.30
CA GLU A 154 6.39 3.60 17.15
C GLU A 154 5.64 3.08 15.93
N LEU A 155 4.93 3.97 15.25
CA LEU A 155 4.06 3.66 14.11
C LEU A 155 4.83 3.74 12.79
N ASP A 156 4.50 2.82 11.90
CA ASP A 156 4.83 2.84 10.48
C ASP A 156 3.55 2.61 9.65
N PHE A 157 3.32 3.48 8.67
CA PHE A 157 2.16 3.41 7.76
C PHE A 157 2.52 2.91 6.37
N ASN A 158 3.78 2.51 6.11
CA ASN A 158 4.24 2.14 4.76
C ASN A 158 3.44 1.00 4.12
N SER A 159 2.77 0.18 4.93
CA SER A 159 1.92 -0.94 4.48
C SER A 159 0.52 -0.54 4.01
N ILE A 160 0.12 0.74 4.18
CA ILE A 160 -1.25 1.20 3.87
C ILE A 160 -1.31 2.65 3.35
N ALA A 161 -0.25 3.44 3.53
CA ALA A 161 -0.26 4.86 3.15
C ALA A 161 -0.35 5.08 1.64
N ALA A 162 0.21 4.18 0.85
CA ALA A 162 0.17 4.28 -0.61
C ALA A 162 -1.23 4.03 -1.16
N GLY A 163 -1.91 2.99 -0.66
CA GLY A 163 -3.31 2.74 -0.99
C GLY A 163 -4.23 3.89 -0.58
N HIS A 164 -4.02 4.45 0.61
CA HIS A 164 -4.76 5.64 1.06
C HIS A 164 -4.54 6.84 0.14
N ALA A 165 -3.29 7.12 -0.27
CA ALA A 165 -2.99 8.19 -1.22
C ALA A 165 -3.73 8.01 -2.54
N VAL A 166 -3.77 6.79 -3.08
CA VAL A 166 -4.48 6.47 -4.33
C VAL A 166 -5.99 6.69 -4.18
N ASP A 167 -6.60 6.32 -3.05
CA ASP A 167 -8.03 6.57 -2.82
C ASP A 167 -8.34 8.07 -2.70
N LEU A 168 -7.50 8.85 -2.02
CA LEU A 168 -7.64 10.31 -1.95
C LEU A 168 -7.50 10.97 -3.32
N ILE A 169 -6.52 10.56 -4.13
CA ILE A 169 -6.34 11.02 -5.51
C ILE A 169 -7.58 10.70 -6.33
N ALA A 170 -8.06 9.46 -6.28
CA ALA A 170 -9.24 9.04 -7.02
C ALA A 170 -10.49 9.85 -6.66
N ALA A 171 -10.75 10.04 -5.37
CA ALA A 171 -11.86 10.86 -4.88
C ALA A 171 -11.73 12.32 -5.34
N HIS A 172 -10.52 12.89 -5.34
CA HIS A 172 -10.29 14.26 -5.78
C HIS A 172 -10.49 14.43 -7.29
N LEU A 173 -9.98 13.50 -8.11
CA LEU A 173 -10.21 13.51 -9.56
C LEU A 173 -11.70 13.49 -9.89
N GLN A 174 -12.47 12.63 -9.21
CA GLN A 174 -13.92 12.59 -9.35
C GLN A 174 -14.61 13.91 -8.95
N LYS A 175 -14.18 14.55 -7.86
CA LYS A 175 -14.67 15.89 -7.47
C LYS A 175 -14.36 16.97 -8.51
N MET A 176 -13.28 16.82 -9.27
CA MET A 176 -12.94 17.69 -10.39
C MET A 176 -13.75 17.38 -11.66
N GLY A 177 -14.67 16.41 -11.65
CA GLY A 177 -15.43 15.97 -12.82
C GLY A 177 -14.66 15.07 -13.77
N ILE A 178 -13.60 14.41 -13.30
CA ILE A 178 -12.83 13.44 -14.07
C ILE A 178 -13.33 12.04 -13.72
N ASP A 179 -14.14 11.45 -14.57
CA ASP A 179 -14.82 10.15 -14.35
C ASP A 179 -14.07 8.96 -14.98
N SER A 180 -12.95 9.22 -15.66
CA SER A 180 -12.15 8.15 -16.26
C SER A 180 -10.66 8.42 -16.08
N PHE A 181 -10.01 7.55 -15.32
CA PHE A 181 -8.59 7.66 -14.99
C PHE A 181 -7.98 6.32 -14.58
N LEU A 182 -6.66 6.26 -14.65
CA LEU A 182 -5.78 5.31 -13.98
C LEU A 182 -4.81 6.12 -13.13
N ALA A 183 -4.97 6.05 -11.82
CA ALA A 183 -4.08 6.67 -10.83
C ALA A 183 -3.21 5.59 -10.20
N GLU A 184 -1.91 5.85 -10.13
CA GLU A 184 -0.92 4.95 -9.53
C GLU A 184 0.01 5.78 -8.65
N ALA A 185 0.34 5.27 -7.47
CA ALA A 185 1.36 5.79 -6.58
C ALA A 185 2.11 4.62 -5.92
N THR A 186 3.42 4.60 -6.09
CA THR A 186 4.37 3.63 -5.49
C THR A 186 4.11 2.14 -5.79
N GLY A 187 3.24 1.86 -6.78
CA GLY A 187 2.86 0.50 -7.19
C GLY A 187 1.40 0.17 -6.96
N GLU A 188 0.73 0.83 -6.02
CA GLU A 188 -0.71 0.77 -5.78
C GLU A 188 -1.44 1.60 -6.83
N LEU A 189 -2.55 1.07 -7.35
CA LEU A 189 -3.27 1.77 -8.39
C LEU A 189 -4.79 1.59 -8.28
N LYS A 190 -5.52 2.54 -8.90
CA LYS A 190 -6.97 2.48 -9.07
C LYS A 190 -7.36 2.96 -10.45
N ALA A 191 -8.26 2.21 -11.10
CA ALA A 191 -8.78 2.55 -12.41
C ALA A 191 -10.29 2.75 -12.37
N VAL A 192 -10.76 3.86 -12.93
CA VAL A 192 -12.19 4.20 -13.03
C VAL A 192 -12.49 4.54 -14.49
N GLY A 193 -13.70 4.19 -14.95
CA GLY A 193 -14.15 4.50 -16.32
C GLY A 193 -13.38 3.77 -17.42
N ARG A 194 -13.35 4.38 -18.61
CA ARG A 194 -12.73 3.81 -19.83
C ARG A 194 -11.94 4.88 -20.59
N LYS A 195 -11.00 4.44 -21.40
CA LYS A 195 -10.24 5.33 -22.30
C LYS A 195 -11.15 6.00 -23.34
N PRO A 196 -10.67 7.04 -24.05
CA PRO A 196 -11.48 7.75 -25.05
C PRO A 196 -11.98 6.86 -26.20
N ASP A 197 -11.25 5.79 -26.52
CA ASP A 197 -11.62 4.79 -27.54
C ASP A 197 -12.59 3.72 -27.02
N GLY A 198 -13.09 3.85 -25.78
CA GLY A 198 -13.98 2.89 -25.12
C GLY A 198 -13.28 1.65 -24.56
N SER A 199 -11.99 1.47 -24.76
CA SER A 199 -11.24 0.35 -24.21
C SER A 199 -11.06 0.48 -22.68
N PRO A 200 -11.02 -0.65 -21.94
CA PRO A 200 -10.76 -0.62 -20.49
C PRO A 200 -9.32 -0.23 -20.20
N TRP A 201 -9.10 0.26 -18.99
CA TRP A 201 -7.76 0.36 -18.42
C TRP A 201 -7.17 -1.04 -18.25
N ARG A 202 -5.89 -1.19 -18.54
CA ARG A 202 -5.20 -2.48 -18.45
C ARG A 202 -3.98 -2.36 -17.58
N VAL A 203 -3.80 -3.32 -16.69
CA VAL A 203 -2.70 -3.39 -15.73
C VAL A 203 -2.01 -4.73 -15.87
N ALA A 204 -0.69 -4.72 -15.86
CA ALA A 204 0.12 -5.92 -15.84
C ALA A 204 0.34 -6.37 -14.38
N LEU A 205 -0.06 -7.59 -14.06
CA LEU A 205 0.36 -8.26 -12.83
C LEU A 205 1.73 -8.88 -13.10
N GLU A 206 2.72 -8.51 -12.29
CA GLU A 206 4.09 -8.96 -12.47
C GLU A 206 4.35 -10.32 -11.81
N LEU A 207 5.27 -11.10 -12.39
CA LEU A 207 5.91 -12.20 -11.68
C LEU A 207 6.93 -11.62 -10.68
N PRO A 208 7.06 -12.21 -9.49
CA PRO A 208 8.00 -11.73 -8.46
C PRO A 208 9.46 -12.10 -8.80
N ARG A 209 9.95 -11.60 -9.94
CA ARG A 209 11.32 -11.77 -10.41
C ARG A 209 12.17 -10.56 -10.00
N GLU A 210 13.42 -10.82 -9.64
CA GLU A 210 14.40 -9.83 -9.20
C GLU A 210 15.19 -9.25 -10.37
N ASP A 211 15.41 -10.07 -11.41
CA ASP A 211 16.28 -9.74 -12.55
C ASP A 211 15.60 -8.85 -13.60
N ARG A 212 14.27 -8.91 -13.69
CA ARG A 212 13.50 -8.16 -14.69
C ARG A 212 12.00 -8.14 -14.37
N GLN A 213 11.32 -7.12 -14.83
CA GLN A 213 9.86 -7.06 -14.81
C GLN A 213 9.29 -7.97 -15.91
N VAL A 214 8.52 -8.96 -15.53
CA VAL A 214 7.84 -9.87 -16.44
C VAL A 214 6.35 -9.89 -16.09
N ALA A 215 5.52 -9.49 -17.04
CA ALA A 215 4.08 -9.60 -16.87
C ALA A 215 3.66 -11.08 -16.78
N ARG A 216 3.05 -11.46 -15.68
CA ARG A 216 2.37 -12.76 -15.53
C ARG A 216 1.08 -12.77 -16.33
N GLN A 217 0.31 -11.69 -16.18
CA GLN A 217 -1.02 -11.53 -16.77
C GLN A 217 -1.31 -10.04 -16.96
N VAL A 218 -2.05 -9.70 -18.00
CA VAL A 218 -2.64 -8.37 -18.17
C VAL A 218 -4.12 -8.46 -17.88
N ILE A 219 -4.60 -7.70 -16.91
CA ILE A 219 -6.00 -7.66 -16.53
C ILE A 219 -6.65 -6.34 -16.98
N ALA A 220 -7.94 -6.39 -17.29
CA ALA A 220 -8.76 -5.20 -17.46
C ALA A 220 -9.27 -4.78 -16.07
N VAL A 221 -9.13 -3.51 -15.75
CA VAL A 221 -9.54 -2.95 -14.44
C VAL A 221 -10.56 -1.85 -14.67
N GLN A 222 -11.70 -1.92 -13.97
CA GLN A 222 -12.74 -0.90 -14.02
C GLN A 222 -13.41 -0.79 -12.65
N GLY A 223 -13.31 0.37 -12.01
CA GLY A 223 -13.87 0.61 -10.68
C GLY A 223 -13.14 -0.11 -9.55
N LEU A 224 -11.97 -0.67 -9.81
CA LEU A 224 -11.18 -1.42 -8.85
C LEU A 224 -9.80 -0.79 -8.65
N ALA A 225 -9.26 -1.01 -7.47
CA ALA A 225 -7.87 -0.83 -7.13
C ALA A 225 -7.12 -2.17 -7.22
N VAL A 226 -5.83 -2.09 -7.42
CA VAL A 226 -4.90 -3.23 -7.44
C VAL A 226 -3.71 -2.86 -6.57
N SER A 227 -3.40 -3.68 -5.58
CA SER A 227 -2.17 -3.58 -4.80
C SER A 227 -1.40 -4.90 -4.83
N THR A 228 -0.09 -4.82 -4.82
CA THR A 228 0.78 -6.01 -4.82
C THR A 228 1.89 -5.86 -3.80
N SER A 229 1.81 -6.62 -2.73
CA SER A 229 2.90 -6.81 -1.77
C SER A 229 3.82 -7.96 -2.19
N GLY A 230 5.13 -7.81 -1.97
CA GLY A 230 6.11 -8.82 -2.35
C GLY A 230 7.43 -8.70 -1.59
N ASP A 231 8.11 -9.82 -1.40
CA ASP A 231 9.36 -9.94 -0.65
C ASP A 231 10.62 -9.82 -1.53
N TYR A 232 10.46 -9.53 -2.84
CA TYR A 232 11.53 -9.62 -3.84
C TYR A 232 12.18 -8.27 -4.19
N ARG A 233 11.67 -7.15 -3.70
CA ARG A 233 12.20 -5.80 -4.00
C ARG A 233 13.11 -5.26 -2.90
N HIS A 234 12.74 -5.46 -1.63
CA HIS A 234 13.47 -4.97 -0.46
C HIS A 234 13.83 -6.13 0.47
N TYR A 235 15.01 -6.68 0.30
CA TYR A 235 15.54 -7.80 1.08
C TYR A 235 17.05 -7.74 1.15
N PHE A 236 17.62 -8.51 2.07
CA PHE A 236 19.03 -8.87 2.07
C PHE A 236 19.19 -10.37 2.29
N GLU A 237 20.38 -10.88 2.01
CA GLU A 237 20.73 -12.29 2.25
C GLU A 237 21.86 -12.37 3.26
N ASP A 238 21.73 -13.27 4.22
CA ASP A 238 22.75 -13.62 5.19
C ASP A 238 22.81 -15.14 5.36
N ASN A 239 24.00 -15.71 5.24
CA ASN A 239 24.23 -17.17 5.32
C ASN A 239 23.29 -18.02 4.45
N GLY A 240 22.94 -17.54 3.25
CA GLY A 240 22.05 -18.23 2.31
C GLY A 240 20.57 -18.17 2.67
N ARG A 241 20.20 -17.36 3.65
CA ARG A 241 18.79 -17.06 4.02
C ARG A 241 18.43 -15.66 3.60
N ARG A 242 17.21 -15.52 3.07
CA ARG A 242 16.62 -14.23 2.69
C ARG A 242 15.85 -13.64 3.86
N TYR A 243 16.00 -12.35 4.04
CA TYR A 243 15.29 -11.52 5.02
C TYR A 243 14.69 -10.33 4.27
N SER A 244 13.37 -10.27 4.19
CA SER A 244 12.64 -9.18 3.52
C SER A 244 12.19 -8.13 4.53
N HIS A 245 11.72 -6.98 4.02
CA HIS A 245 11.10 -5.92 4.83
C HIS A 245 9.70 -6.30 5.37
N THR A 246 9.17 -7.48 5.04
CA THR A 246 7.86 -7.96 5.51
C THR A 246 8.01 -8.72 6.82
N PHE A 247 7.40 -8.19 7.89
CA PHE A 247 7.55 -8.71 9.26
C PHE A 247 6.26 -9.35 9.76
N ASP A 248 6.39 -10.48 10.45
CA ASP A 248 5.36 -10.96 11.37
C ASP A 248 5.66 -10.36 12.76
N ALA A 249 4.85 -9.40 13.17
CA ALA A 249 5.05 -8.67 14.42
C ALA A 249 4.96 -9.59 15.66
N ARG A 250 4.21 -10.70 15.60
CA ARG A 250 4.15 -11.73 16.66
C ARG A 250 5.50 -12.40 16.85
N LEU A 251 6.20 -12.65 15.75
CA LEU A 251 7.52 -13.29 15.77
C LEU A 251 8.66 -12.29 16.00
N GLY A 252 8.43 -11.00 15.67
CA GLY A 252 9.42 -9.93 15.78
C GLY A 252 10.56 -10.05 14.78
N ARG A 253 10.30 -10.65 13.62
CA ARG A 253 11.29 -10.90 12.56
C ARG A 253 10.64 -10.97 11.18
N PRO A 254 11.43 -10.83 10.11
CA PRO A 254 10.95 -11.07 8.74
C PRO A 254 10.31 -12.43 8.57
N VAL A 255 9.30 -12.50 7.68
CA VAL A 255 8.68 -13.78 7.27
C VAL A 255 9.68 -14.67 6.53
N GLU A 256 9.55 -15.99 6.70
CA GLU A 256 10.53 -16.98 6.18
C GLU A 256 9.87 -18.05 5.30
N HIS A 257 8.70 -17.80 4.75
CA HIS A 257 7.97 -18.72 3.87
C HIS A 257 8.21 -18.42 2.39
N ASP A 258 7.79 -19.32 1.51
CA ASP A 258 8.01 -19.23 0.07
C ASP A 258 6.99 -18.35 -0.69
N LEU A 259 6.03 -17.71 -0.01
CA LEU A 259 5.10 -16.78 -0.65
C LEU A 259 5.87 -15.53 -1.09
N ALA A 260 5.97 -15.34 -2.41
CA ALA A 260 6.80 -14.30 -3.01
C ALA A 260 6.04 -13.01 -3.27
N SER A 261 4.75 -13.10 -3.60
CA SER A 261 3.89 -11.93 -3.77
C SER A 261 2.41 -12.26 -3.59
N VAL A 262 1.66 -11.24 -3.23
CA VAL A 262 0.19 -11.26 -3.14
C VAL A 262 -0.34 -10.03 -3.86
N THR A 263 -1.24 -10.23 -4.83
CA THR A 263 -2.00 -9.16 -5.45
C THR A 263 -3.44 -9.22 -4.97
N VAL A 264 -3.99 -8.09 -4.54
CA VAL A 264 -5.39 -7.94 -4.12
C VAL A 264 -6.11 -6.96 -5.03
N LEU A 265 -7.37 -7.28 -5.36
CA LEU A 265 -8.32 -6.39 -6.03
C LEU A 265 -9.40 -5.99 -5.04
N ASP A 266 -9.67 -4.70 -4.93
CA ASP A 266 -10.75 -4.16 -4.09
C ASP A 266 -11.28 -2.85 -4.69
N ALA A 267 -12.46 -2.40 -4.28
CA ALA A 267 -12.95 -1.07 -4.64
C ALA A 267 -12.15 0.06 -3.97
N SER A 268 -11.55 -0.19 -2.81
CA SER A 268 -10.65 0.72 -2.07
C SER A 268 -9.20 0.30 -2.27
N ALA A 269 -8.34 1.26 -2.60
CA ALA A 269 -6.90 1.02 -2.70
C ALA A 269 -6.28 0.82 -1.30
N LEU A 270 -6.79 1.49 -0.28
CA LEU A 270 -6.40 1.28 1.12
C LEU A 270 -6.65 -0.17 1.56
N LEU A 271 -7.84 -0.72 1.26
CA LEU A 271 -8.16 -2.12 1.60
C LEU A 271 -7.28 -3.10 0.81
N ALA A 272 -7.10 -2.86 -0.50
CA ALA A 272 -6.24 -3.70 -1.33
C ALA A 272 -4.80 -3.75 -0.80
N ASP A 273 -4.24 -2.60 -0.39
CA ASP A 273 -2.88 -2.45 0.13
C ASP A 273 -2.71 -3.16 1.49
N GLY A 274 -3.58 -2.86 2.44
CA GLY A 274 -3.54 -3.52 3.76
C GLY A 274 -3.71 -5.03 3.68
N TYR A 275 -4.67 -5.51 2.88
CA TYR A 275 -4.88 -6.95 2.74
C TYR A 275 -3.76 -7.64 1.95
N SER A 276 -3.19 -7.02 0.92
CA SER A 276 -2.06 -7.62 0.21
C SER A 276 -0.85 -7.84 1.13
N THR A 277 -0.57 -6.86 1.99
CA THR A 277 0.47 -6.96 3.02
C THR A 277 0.13 -8.01 4.08
N LEU A 278 -1.10 -7.98 4.62
CA LEU A 278 -1.53 -8.97 5.61
C LEU A 278 -1.43 -10.40 5.09
N LEU A 279 -1.92 -10.68 3.89
CA LEU A 279 -1.86 -12.01 3.30
C LEU A 279 -0.41 -12.46 3.04
N LEU A 280 0.46 -11.53 2.64
CA LEU A 280 1.88 -11.81 2.49
C LEU A 280 2.51 -12.17 3.85
N ILE A 281 2.20 -11.45 4.93
CA ILE A 281 2.68 -11.76 6.28
C ILE A 281 2.23 -13.15 6.73
N LEU A 282 0.97 -13.51 6.51
CA LEU A 282 0.39 -14.80 6.91
C LEU A 282 0.96 -16.00 6.14
N GLY A 283 1.51 -15.76 4.94
CA GLY A 283 2.13 -16.80 4.12
C GLY A 283 1.15 -17.64 3.30
N PRO A 284 1.63 -18.68 2.60
CA PRO A 284 0.90 -19.31 1.49
C PRO A 284 -0.35 -20.07 1.92
N GLN A 285 -0.37 -20.67 3.11
CA GLN A 285 -1.54 -21.43 3.58
C GLN A 285 -2.45 -20.57 4.46
N GLN A 286 -1.93 -19.93 5.51
CA GLN A 286 -2.76 -19.10 6.40
C GLN A 286 -3.34 -17.90 5.65
N GLY A 287 -2.57 -17.25 4.78
CA GLY A 287 -3.03 -16.17 3.92
C GLY A 287 -4.12 -16.62 2.95
N TRP A 288 -3.98 -17.81 2.37
CA TRP A 288 -5.03 -18.40 1.54
C TRP A 288 -6.33 -18.64 2.31
N ASP A 289 -6.24 -19.30 3.46
CA ASP A 289 -7.42 -19.62 4.27
C ASP A 289 -8.12 -18.35 4.76
N PHE A 290 -7.33 -17.34 5.15
CA PHE A 290 -7.84 -16.01 5.51
C PHE A 290 -8.55 -15.35 4.32
N ALA A 291 -7.94 -15.33 3.14
CA ALA A 291 -8.53 -14.72 1.95
C ALA A 291 -9.86 -15.40 1.55
N ILE A 292 -9.95 -16.73 1.66
CA ILE A 292 -11.19 -17.47 1.40
C ILE A 292 -12.25 -17.13 2.44
N ALA A 293 -11.90 -17.15 3.73
CA ALA A 293 -12.84 -16.88 4.83
C ALA A 293 -13.44 -15.48 4.76
N HIS A 294 -12.65 -14.49 4.31
CA HIS A 294 -13.07 -13.08 4.22
C HIS A 294 -13.52 -12.65 2.81
N GLY A 295 -13.55 -13.58 1.83
CA GLY A 295 -13.99 -13.28 0.47
C GLY A 295 -13.06 -12.31 -0.28
N ILE A 296 -11.79 -12.24 0.06
CA ILE A 296 -10.82 -11.32 -0.54
C ILE A 296 -10.46 -11.78 -1.95
N ALA A 297 -10.51 -10.85 -2.91
CA ALA A 297 -10.10 -11.08 -4.28
C ALA A 297 -8.58 -11.02 -4.40
N ALA A 298 -7.91 -12.16 -4.26
CA ALA A 298 -6.45 -12.25 -4.19
C ALA A 298 -5.84 -13.29 -5.12
N VAL A 299 -4.62 -12.99 -5.57
CA VAL A 299 -3.70 -13.94 -6.22
C VAL A 299 -2.46 -14.07 -5.36
N LEU A 300 -2.12 -15.28 -4.96
CA LEU A 300 -0.93 -15.63 -4.21
C LEU A 300 0.07 -16.31 -5.15
N VAL A 301 1.31 -15.85 -5.17
CA VAL A 301 2.40 -16.40 -5.99
C VAL A 301 3.49 -16.92 -5.08
N THR A 302 3.72 -18.23 -5.11
CA THR A 302 4.67 -18.93 -4.25
C THR A 302 5.87 -19.42 -5.07
N ARG A 303 7.07 -19.34 -4.53
CA ARG A 303 8.27 -19.97 -5.09
C ARG A 303 8.13 -21.49 -5.06
N ALA A 304 8.53 -22.13 -6.15
CA ALA A 304 8.55 -23.59 -6.28
C ALA A 304 9.79 -24.03 -7.04
N GLU A 305 10.08 -25.31 -7.03
CA GLU A 305 11.19 -25.89 -7.80
C GLU A 305 10.99 -25.55 -9.30
N GLY A 306 11.94 -24.80 -9.86
CA GLY A 306 11.93 -24.37 -11.26
C GLY A 306 11.11 -23.13 -11.59
N GLY A 307 10.55 -22.41 -10.58
CA GLY A 307 9.85 -21.14 -10.86
C GLY A 307 8.81 -20.73 -9.83
N PHE A 308 7.61 -20.36 -10.30
CA PHE A 308 6.53 -19.84 -9.47
C PHE A 308 5.21 -20.57 -9.71
N VAL A 309 4.48 -20.84 -8.66
CA VAL A 309 3.11 -21.36 -8.70
C VAL A 309 2.16 -20.28 -8.18
N SER A 310 1.05 -20.05 -8.88
CA SER A 310 0.06 -19.06 -8.48
C SER A 310 -1.30 -19.70 -8.21
N ARG A 311 -1.99 -19.18 -7.18
CA ARG A 311 -3.37 -19.55 -6.84
C ARG A 311 -4.21 -18.28 -6.80
N SER A 312 -5.36 -18.26 -7.49
CA SER A 312 -6.33 -17.17 -7.46
C SER A 312 -7.53 -17.59 -6.61
N THR A 313 -8.02 -16.69 -5.75
CA THR A 313 -9.26 -16.94 -5.01
C THR A 313 -10.48 -16.89 -5.94
N PRO A 314 -11.59 -17.57 -5.60
CA PRO A 314 -12.83 -17.44 -6.37
C PRO A 314 -13.33 -15.99 -6.49
N ALA A 315 -13.10 -15.17 -5.48
CA ALA A 315 -13.43 -13.74 -5.51
C ALA A 315 -12.60 -12.98 -6.56
N PHE A 316 -11.31 -13.30 -6.70
CA PHE A 316 -10.46 -12.72 -7.74
C PHE A 316 -10.96 -13.06 -9.15
N GLU A 317 -11.33 -14.33 -9.38
CA GLU A 317 -11.84 -14.76 -10.68
C GLU A 317 -13.18 -14.09 -11.03
N ARG A 318 -14.05 -13.82 -10.03
CA ARG A 318 -15.30 -13.05 -10.23
C ARG A 318 -14.99 -11.58 -10.52
N ALA A 319 -14.13 -10.95 -9.75
CA ALA A 319 -13.76 -9.55 -9.94
C ALA A 319 -13.23 -9.27 -11.37
N LEU A 320 -12.47 -10.21 -11.94
CA LEU A 320 -11.99 -10.10 -13.33
C LEU A 320 -13.11 -10.18 -14.37
N LYS A 321 -14.24 -10.80 -14.05
CA LYS A 321 -15.42 -10.89 -14.92
C LYS A 321 -16.39 -9.73 -14.73
N GLY A 322 -16.16 -8.89 -13.70
CA GLY A 322 -17.07 -7.80 -13.33
C GLY A 322 -18.33 -8.31 -12.58
N GLU A 323 -18.23 -9.43 -11.87
CA GLU A 323 -19.30 -10.09 -11.09
C GLU A 323 -19.19 -9.74 -9.59
#